data_8a75167f5ba74840412b23fa0594c182
#
_entry.id   8a75167f5ba74840412b23fa0594c182
#
_cell.length_a   1.000
_cell.length_b   1.000
_cell.length_c   1.000
_cell.angle_alpha   90.00
_cell.angle_beta   90.00
_cell.angle_gamma   90.00
#
_symmetry.space_group_name_H-M   'P 1'
#
loop_
_entity.id
_entity.type
_entity.pdbx_description
1 polymer ?
#
loop_
_entity_poly.entity_id
_entity_poly.type
_entity_poly.pdbx_seq_one_letter_code
_entity_poly.pdbx_strand_id
1 'polypeptide(L)'
;MPKTPFVWKADDAFNKAFSAQVANVTYHVASRKYGQLAYVEVRDPLGDLKRLDLGNYVKLEQAQRACERHYTAGCDLSRAEKIIQ
;
A
#
# COMPACT_ATOMS: atom_id res chain seq x y z
N MET A 1 -22.96 -3.59 4.03
CA MET A 1 -21.63 -3.77 3.44
C MET A 1 -20.56 -3.57 4.49
N PRO A 2 -19.62 -4.51 4.59
CA PRO A 2 -18.52 -4.30 5.51
C PRO A 2 -17.72 -3.08 5.07
N LYS A 3 -17.47 -2.18 5.99
CA LYS A 3 -16.58 -1.05 5.71
C LYS A 3 -15.15 -1.55 5.70
N THR A 4 -14.38 -1.14 4.70
CA THR A 4 -12.96 -1.44 4.73
C THR A 4 -12.32 -0.62 5.84
N PRO A 5 -11.29 -1.17 6.52
CA PRO A 5 -10.60 -0.42 7.58
C PRO A 5 -9.67 0.65 7.03
N PHE A 6 -9.71 0.91 5.75
CA PHE A 6 -8.79 1.84 5.09
C PHE A 6 -9.24 3.29 5.28
N VAL A 7 -8.36 4.08 5.86
CA VAL A 7 -8.52 5.54 5.93
C VAL A 7 -7.32 6.12 5.18
N TRP A 8 -7.56 6.57 3.95
CA TRP A 8 -6.51 7.09 3.11
C TRP A 8 -6.16 8.52 3.49
N LYS A 9 -4.88 8.77 3.71
CA LYS A 9 -4.38 10.10 4.04
C LYS A 9 -3.37 10.54 2.98
N ALA A 10 -3.42 11.81 2.62
CA ALA A 10 -2.43 12.37 1.72
C ALA A 10 -1.11 12.54 2.47
N ASP A 11 -0.03 12.04 1.88
CA ASP A 11 1.30 12.08 2.50
C ASP A 11 2.08 13.34 2.15
N ASP A 12 1.61 14.11 1.17
CA ASP A 12 2.29 15.35 0.79
C ASP A 12 1.29 16.46 0.47
N ALA A 13 1.81 17.68 0.34
CA ALA A 13 0.99 18.87 0.11
C ALA A 13 0.34 18.90 -1.29
N PHE A 14 0.81 18.07 -2.20
CA PHE A 14 0.31 18.02 -3.57
C PHE A 14 -0.61 16.84 -3.83
N ASN A 15 -0.94 16.07 -2.80
CA ASN A 15 -1.78 14.88 -2.90
C ASN A 15 -1.29 13.87 -3.93
N LYS A 16 0.04 13.73 -4.04
CA LYS A 16 0.66 12.79 -4.97
C LYS A 16 0.96 11.43 -4.35
N ALA A 17 0.83 11.33 -3.05
CA ALA A 17 1.06 10.08 -2.33
C ALA A 17 0.01 9.95 -1.25
N PHE A 18 -0.51 8.75 -1.11
CA PHE A 18 -1.52 8.43 -0.11
C PHE A 18 -1.09 7.21 0.67
N SER A 19 -1.46 7.16 1.94
CA SER A 19 -1.20 6.00 2.77
C SER A 19 -2.41 5.65 3.63
N ALA A 20 -2.51 4.38 3.98
CA ALA A 20 -3.53 3.90 4.91
C ALA A 20 -2.91 2.83 5.79
N GLN A 21 -2.88 3.08 7.09
CA GLN A 21 -2.38 2.10 8.04
C GLN A 21 -3.52 1.17 8.45
N VAL A 22 -3.32 -0.12 8.26
CA VAL A 22 -4.30 -1.15 8.58
C VAL A 22 -3.60 -2.24 9.37
N ALA A 23 -4.01 -2.46 10.62
CA ALA A 23 -3.38 -3.41 11.51
C ALA A 23 -1.87 -3.11 11.64
N ASN A 24 -1.01 -4.06 11.31
CA ASN A 24 0.45 -3.89 11.42
C ASN A 24 1.13 -3.57 10.09
N VAL A 25 0.37 -3.24 9.07
CA VAL A 25 0.91 -2.92 7.73
C VAL A 25 0.46 -1.54 7.31
N THR A 26 1.20 -0.95 6.38
CA THR A 26 0.84 0.33 5.78
C THR A 26 0.77 0.16 4.27
N TYR A 27 -0.38 0.49 3.71
CA TYR A 27 -0.56 0.50 2.26
C TYR A 27 -0.27 1.89 1.72
N HIS A 28 0.42 1.94 0.60
CA HIS A 28 0.80 3.19 -0.04
C HIS A 28 0.36 3.20 -1.50
N VAL A 29 -0.05 4.36 -1.96
CA VAL A 29 -0.26 4.63 -3.37
C VAL A 29 0.49 5.90 -3.71
N ALA A 30 1.49 5.79 -4.58
CA ALA A 30 2.31 6.92 -4.99
C ALA A 30 2.03 7.25 -6.45
N SER A 31 1.76 8.53 -6.72
CA SER A 31 1.57 9.00 -8.08
C SER A 31 2.92 9.04 -8.79
N ARG A 32 3.00 8.39 -9.93
CA ARG A 32 4.20 8.31 -10.75
C ARG A 32 3.93 8.88 -12.13
N LYS A 33 4.98 9.11 -12.88
CA LYS A 33 4.89 9.67 -14.22
C LYS A 33 3.96 8.87 -15.15
N TYR A 34 3.95 7.56 -14.98
CA TYR A 34 3.19 6.65 -15.85
C TYR A 34 2.02 5.95 -15.15
N GLY A 35 1.58 6.49 -14.02
CA GLY A 35 0.43 5.93 -13.31
C GLY A 35 0.57 5.97 -11.79
N GLN A 36 -0.22 5.15 -11.13
CA GLN A 36 -0.26 5.06 -9.68
C GLN A 36 0.38 3.74 -9.24
N LEU A 37 1.44 3.82 -8.45
CA LEU A 37 2.10 2.63 -7.90
C LEU A 37 1.49 2.30 -6.54
N ALA A 38 0.94 1.09 -6.42
CA ALA A 38 0.40 0.59 -5.15
C ALA A 38 1.40 -0.38 -4.53
N TYR A 39 1.69 -0.20 -3.24
CA TYR A 39 2.56 -1.13 -2.53
C TYR A 39 2.19 -1.17 -1.05
N VAL A 40 2.64 -2.21 -0.37
CA VAL A 40 2.41 -2.39 1.07
C VAL A 40 3.76 -2.54 1.76
N GLU A 41 3.89 -1.91 2.92
CA GLU A 41 5.08 -2.02 3.76
C GLU A 41 4.70 -2.65 5.10
N VAL A 42 5.58 -3.50 5.60
CA VAL A 42 5.41 -4.13 6.89
C VAL A 42 6.77 -4.21 7.58
N ARG A 43 6.76 -3.98 8.89
CA ARG A 43 7.96 -4.16 9.70
C ARG A 43 7.92 -5.53 10.33
N ASP A 44 8.95 -6.35 10.10
CA ASP A 44 8.98 -7.70 10.66
C ASP A 44 9.37 -7.66 12.16
N PRO A 45 9.26 -8.82 12.85
CA PRO A 45 9.58 -8.87 14.28
C PRO A 45 11.03 -8.48 14.63
N LEU A 46 11.93 -8.55 13.66
CA LEU A 46 13.32 -8.13 13.84
C LEU A 46 13.52 -6.63 13.59
N GLY A 47 12.47 -5.93 13.20
CA GLY A 47 12.52 -4.51 12.94
C GLY A 47 12.87 -4.14 11.50
N ASP A 48 13.07 -5.11 10.62
CA ASP A 48 13.37 -4.86 9.22
C ASP A 48 12.10 -4.49 8.46
N LEU A 49 12.22 -3.50 7.60
CA LEU A 49 11.11 -3.06 6.76
C LEU A 49 11.09 -3.88 5.48
N LYS A 50 9.92 -4.45 5.17
CA LYS A 50 9.70 -5.22 3.95
C LYS A 50 8.63 -4.54 3.10
N ARG A 51 8.73 -4.69 1.80
CA ARG A 51 7.82 -4.06 0.86
C ARG A 51 7.37 -5.06 -0.19
N LEU A 52 6.09 -5.01 -0.52
CA LEU A 52 5.50 -5.80 -1.60
C LEU A 52 4.81 -4.84 -2.57
N ASP A 53 5.27 -4.82 -3.82
CA ASP A 53 4.63 -4.03 -4.85
C ASP A 53 3.38 -4.75 -5.35
N LEU A 54 2.25 -4.04 -5.36
CA LEU A 54 0.98 -4.61 -5.80
C LEU A 54 0.72 -4.34 -7.29
N GLY A 55 1.36 -3.35 -7.85
CA GLY A 55 1.27 -3.05 -9.27
C GLY A 55 1.07 -1.58 -9.57
N ASN A 56 1.04 -1.27 -10.87
CA ASN A 56 0.79 0.07 -11.36
C ASN A 56 -0.62 0.15 -11.95
N TYR A 57 -1.30 1.26 -11.70
CA TYR A 57 -2.67 1.46 -12.14
C TYR A 57 -2.80 2.83 -12.79
N VAL A 58 -3.77 2.96 -13.68
CA VAL A 58 -3.98 4.23 -14.38
C VAL A 58 -4.61 5.26 -13.45
N LYS A 59 -5.57 4.83 -12.63
CA LYS A 59 -6.32 5.73 -11.75
C LYS A 59 -6.02 5.45 -10.30
N LEU A 60 -6.07 6.50 -9.48
CA LEU A 60 -5.89 6.40 -8.04
C LEU A 60 -6.86 5.40 -7.42
N GLU A 61 -8.13 5.44 -7.81
CA GLU A 61 -9.14 4.53 -7.28
C GLU A 61 -8.79 3.07 -7.53
N GLN A 62 -8.24 2.77 -8.70
CA GLN A 62 -7.86 1.40 -9.05
C GLN A 62 -6.73 0.92 -8.13
N ALA A 63 -5.75 1.79 -7.87
CA ALA A 63 -4.65 1.46 -6.97
C ALA A 63 -5.14 1.24 -5.54
N GLN A 64 -6.02 2.11 -5.06
CA GLN A 64 -6.60 1.97 -3.72
C GLN A 64 -7.42 0.69 -3.59
N ARG A 65 -8.19 0.34 -4.61
CA ARG A 65 -8.95 -0.91 -4.61
C ARG A 65 -8.06 -2.14 -4.62
N ALA A 66 -6.92 -2.06 -5.32
CA ALA A 66 -5.96 -3.15 -5.32
C ALA A 66 -5.41 -3.40 -3.91
N CYS A 67 -5.13 -2.32 -3.16
CA CYS A 67 -4.70 -2.42 -1.78
C CYS A 67 -5.78 -3.06 -0.90
N GLU A 68 -7.01 -2.60 -1.03
CA GLU A 68 -8.13 -3.14 -0.26
C GLU A 68 -8.37 -4.61 -0.57
N ARG A 69 -8.27 -4.99 -1.83
CA ARG A 69 -8.42 -6.37 -2.27
C ARG A 69 -7.33 -7.25 -1.69
N HIS A 70 -6.08 -6.77 -1.69
CA HIS A 70 -4.97 -7.51 -1.11
C HIS A 70 -5.20 -7.79 0.37
N TYR A 71 -5.64 -6.78 1.10
CA TYR A 71 -5.93 -6.93 2.53
C TYR A 71 -7.08 -7.92 2.76
N THR A 72 -8.16 -7.77 2.00
CA THR A 72 -9.35 -8.62 2.12
C THR A 72 -9.05 -10.09 1.77
N ALA A 73 -8.11 -10.31 0.84
CA ALA A 73 -7.70 -11.66 0.44
C ALA A 73 -6.75 -12.33 1.44
N GLY A 74 -6.46 -11.70 2.57
CA GLY A 74 -5.63 -12.28 3.62
C GLY A 74 -4.29 -11.59 3.83
N CYS A 75 -4.03 -10.52 3.10
CA CYS A 75 -2.80 -9.73 3.23
C CYS A 75 -1.54 -10.61 3.13
N ASP A 76 -1.43 -11.35 2.02
CA ASP A 76 -0.30 -12.26 1.81
C ASP A 76 0.98 -11.48 1.53
N LEU A 77 1.92 -11.55 2.47
CA LEU A 77 3.20 -10.87 2.40
C LEU A 77 4.37 -11.82 2.14
N SER A 78 4.08 -13.04 1.71
CA SER A 78 5.12 -14.06 1.48
C SER A 78 6.14 -13.64 0.43
N ARG A 79 5.76 -12.74 -0.48
CA ARG A 79 6.65 -12.22 -1.53
C ARG A 79 7.26 -10.87 -1.19
N ALA A 80 6.98 -10.35 -0.01
CA ALA A 80 7.55 -9.07 0.40
C ALA A 80 9.05 -9.18 0.55
N GLU A 81 9.78 -8.20 0.02
CA GLU A 81 11.22 -8.20 0.05
C GLU A 81 11.73 -7.13 1.02
N LYS A 82 12.85 -7.44 1.67
CA LYS A 82 13.49 -6.50 2.57
C LYS A 82 13.99 -5.29 1.77
N ILE A 83 13.68 -4.10 2.29
CA ILE A 83 14.16 -2.87 1.68
C ILE A 83 15.62 -2.69 2.07
N ILE A 84 16.49 -2.63 1.07
CA ILE A 84 17.91 -2.40 1.26
C ILE A 84 18.16 -0.90 1.08
N GLN A 85 18.67 -0.29 2.13
CA GLN A 85 19.03 1.12 2.07
C GLN A 85 20.53 1.29 1.88
#